data_badc758d5c7c3c4a5901d6f17727a41f
#
_entry.id   badc758d5c7c3c4a5901d6f17727a41f
#
_cell.length_a   1.000
_cell.length_b   1.000
_cell.length_c   1.000
_cell.angle_alpha   90.00
_cell.angle_beta   90.00
_cell.angle_gamma   90.00
#
_symmetry.space_group_name_H-M   'P 1'
#
loop_
_entity.id
_entity.type
_entity.pdbx_description
1 polymer ?
#
loop_
_entity_poly.entity_id
_entity_poly.type
_entity_poly.pdbx_seq_one_letter_code
_entity_poly.pdbx_strand_id
1 'polypeptide(L)'
;MSVSLILHAFLFIIAGNYKEFWQRLLSNKWLFILLAFWCLHALSLTWSTDLNEGWDGLRVRISLVFLPLLYIGTLSLKQQQIITYTKILMLAIVVVIGLNVIHYGVLIQNNLALDIRQLSWFGSHIRFGILVAFSGVLAFNLWKKQVISTLILTAYLILILMYTVYSQTFSAILSASFVMLIIGYDLIRSTRFSRRIGIGFILVVGITGAIAIKLIATPNPACGTFESDDEARKAWALRSDFPLDSLDRKGQGLTRTAERYLCANEVALTATSIQKLSKKDVLNIENGFTSRHSANGGIWSRLEELKFELHEAKDPNGHSLLQRFAYWKTAWAVINDHPWLGVGIGDINREMENKYNETGSTLKPENRNRSHNMYLTTWMGVGVMGVLLLLWGICYFGWIGFKEQHLVLLAFSVIVFFTMCLEDSLETQAGASFIGFFIAILCGQHARTAWTTKNY
;
A
#
# COMPACT_ATOMS: atom_id res chain seq x y z
N MET A 1 18.30 -3.03 -11.10
CA MET A 1 17.67 -4.36 -11.16
C MET A 1 17.83 -5.01 -12.53
N SER A 2 17.67 -4.31 -13.63
CA SER A 2 17.76 -4.86 -14.99
C SER A 2 19.11 -5.52 -15.30
N VAL A 3 20.23 -4.88 -14.94
CA VAL A 3 21.58 -5.42 -15.22
C VAL A 3 21.83 -6.74 -14.48
N SER A 4 21.45 -6.82 -13.20
CA SER A 4 21.58 -8.05 -12.41
C SER A 4 20.73 -9.20 -12.99
N LEU A 5 19.53 -8.91 -13.45
CA LEU A 5 18.65 -9.91 -14.08
C LEU A 5 19.20 -10.41 -15.41
N ILE A 6 19.71 -9.49 -16.24
CA ILE A 6 20.34 -9.84 -17.52
C ILE A 6 21.57 -10.70 -17.27
N LEU A 7 22.42 -10.33 -16.32
CA LEU A 7 23.61 -11.11 -15.95
C LEU A 7 23.23 -12.53 -15.47
N HIS A 8 22.21 -12.65 -14.62
CA HIS A 8 21.73 -13.96 -14.16
C HIS A 8 21.16 -14.81 -15.29
N ALA A 9 20.38 -14.22 -16.21
CA ALA A 9 19.89 -14.92 -17.38
C ALA A 9 21.06 -15.42 -18.27
N PHE A 10 22.05 -14.59 -18.48
CA PHE A 10 23.25 -14.93 -19.24
C PHE A 10 24.05 -16.08 -18.58
N LEU A 11 24.26 -16.00 -17.27
CA LEU A 11 24.90 -17.07 -16.51
C LEU A 11 24.10 -18.38 -16.56
N PHE A 12 22.78 -18.33 -16.55
CA PHE A 12 21.92 -19.49 -16.71
C PHE A 12 22.08 -20.15 -18.10
N ILE A 13 22.14 -19.34 -19.15
CA ILE A 13 22.35 -19.84 -20.53
C ILE A 13 23.71 -20.52 -20.64
N ILE A 14 24.76 -19.94 -20.07
CA ILE A 14 26.11 -20.52 -20.10
C ILE A 14 26.22 -21.80 -19.25
N ALA A 15 25.51 -21.85 -18.11
CA ALA A 15 25.59 -23.02 -17.23
C ALA A 15 25.02 -24.31 -17.84
N GLY A 16 24.16 -24.23 -18.86
CA GLY A 16 23.72 -25.36 -19.68
C GLY A 16 22.87 -26.43 -18.99
N ASN A 17 22.44 -26.22 -17.74
CA ASN A 17 21.69 -27.22 -16.94
C ASN A 17 20.20 -27.30 -17.31
N TYR A 18 19.88 -27.34 -18.60
CA TYR A 18 18.50 -27.23 -19.11
C TYR A 18 17.62 -28.41 -18.72
N LYS A 19 18.17 -29.65 -18.68
CA LYS A 19 17.39 -30.83 -18.27
C LYS A 19 16.90 -30.73 -16.84
N GLU A 20 17.78 -30.34 -15.93
CA GLU A 20 17.46 -30.16 -14.52
C GLU A 20 16.48 -28.99 -14.33
N PHE A 21 16.66 -27.89 -15.06
CA PHE A 21 15.74 -26.76 -15.09
C PHE A 21 14.32 -27.20 -15.47
N TRP A 22 14.17 -27.95 -16.58
CA TRP A 22 12.85 -28.42 -17.01
C TRP A 22 12.18 -29.36 -16.00
N GLN A 23 12.94 -30.24 -15.37
CA GLN A 23 12.43 -31.12 -14.30
C GLN A 23 11.92 -30.30 -13.10
N ARG A 24 12.69 -29.29 -12.69
CA ARG A 24 12.30 -28.38 -11.61
C ARG A 24 11.10 -27.51 -12.00
N LEU A 25 11.06 -27.01 -13.21
CA LEU A 25 9.93 -26.25 -13.75
C LEU A 25 8.63 -27.04 -13.66
N LEU A 26 8.63 -28.25 -14.21
CA LEU A 26 7.45 -29.13 -14.24
C LEU A 26 7.01 -29.58 -12.84
N SER A 27 7.93 -29.68 -11.87
CA SER A 27 7.60 -30.03 -10.49
C SER A 27 6.98 -28.85 -9.71
N ASN A 28 7.17 -27.61 -10.16
CA ASN A 28 6.68 -26.39 -9.49
C ASN A 28 5.37 -25.86 -10.11
N LYS A 29 4.27 -26.57 -9.85
CA LYS A 29 2.94 -26.25 -10.43
C LYS A 29 2.48 -24.82 -10.20
N TRP A 30 2.88 -24.18 -9.10
CA TRP A 30 2.55 -22.78 -8.80
C TRP A 30 3.08 -21.78 -9.83
N LEU A 31 4.19 -22.11 -10.51
CA LEU A 31 4.74 -21.24 -11.55
C LEU A 31 3.83 -21.14 -12.77
N PHE A 32 3.06 -22.20 -13.08
CA PHE A 32 2.10 -22.16 -14.17
C PHE A 32 0.98 -21.14 -13.97
N ILE A 33 0.63 -20.84 -12.70
CA ILE A 33 -0.35 -19.78 -12.38
C ILE A 33 0.21 -18.41 -12.81
N LEU A 34 1.47 -18.13 -12.48
CA LEU A 34 2.14 -16.88 -12.85
C LEU A 34 2.35 -16.76 -14.35
N LEU A 35 2.75 -17.86 -14.99
CA LEU A 35 2.88 -17.94 -16.45
C LEU A 35 1.54 -17.72 -17.14
N ALA A 36 0.47 -18.40 -16.71
CA ALA A 36 -0.87 -18.24 -17.26
C ALA A 36 -1.36 -16.78 -17.11
N PHE A 37 -1.13 -16.17 -15.94
CA PHE A 37 -1.47 -14.77 -15.70
C PHE A 37 -0.72 -13.84 -16.66
N TRP A 38 0.58 -14.01 -16.82
CA TRP A 38 1.40 -13.20 -17.73
C TRP A 38 1.03 -13.44 -19.19
N CYS A 39 0.81 -14.70 -19.61
CA CYS A 39 0.39 -15.04 -20.97
C CYS A 39 -0.99 -14.45 -21.31
N LEU A 40 -1.93 -14.43 -20.36
CA LEU A 40 -3.23 -13.79 -20.56
C LEU A 40 -3.08 -12.28 -20.82
N HIS A 41 -2.16 -11.60 -20.10
CA HIS A 41 -1.84 -10.20 -20.35
C HIS A 41 -1.16 -10.01 -21.72
N ALA A 42 -0.24 -10.89 -22.09
CA ALA A 42 0.38 -10.86 -23.43
C ALA A 42 -0.66 -11.09 -24.54
N LEU A 43 -1.58 -12.04 -24.34
CA LEU A 43 -2.67 -12.30 -25.29
C LEU A 43 -3.58 -11.07 -25.44
N SER A 44 -3.80 -10.31 -24.38
CA SER A 44 -4.66 -9.13 -24.44
C SER A 44 -4.13 -8.01 -25.36
N LEU A 45 -2.86 -8.05 -25.75
CA LEU A 45 -2.31 -7.14 -26.75
C LEU A 45 -2.96 -7.35 -28.13
N THR A 46 -3.51 -8.53 -28.43
CA THR A 46 -4.14 -8.80 -29.72
C THR A 46 -5.44 -8.04 -29.97
N TRP A 47 -6.06 -7.55 -28.90
CA TRP A 47 -7.26 -6.68 -28.98
C TRP A 47 -7.05 -5.30 -28.37
N SER A 48 -5.84 -4.99 -27.85
CA SER A 48 -5.48 -3.62 -27.46
C SER A 48 -5.20 -2.76 -28.69
N THR A 49 -5.64 -1.52 -28.69
CA THR A 49 -5.34 -0.55 -29.75
C THR A 49 -4.06 0.22 -29.49
N ASP A 50 -3.75 0.55 -28.22
CA ASP A 50 -2.47 1.15 -27.82
C ASP A 50 -1.47 0.06 -27.45
N LEU A 51 -0.71 -0.37 -28.45
CA LEU A 51 0.33 -1.37 -28.26
C LEU A 51 1.52 -0.85 -27.45
N ASN A 52 1.83 0.44 -27.50
CA ASN A 52 2.96 1.00 -26.74
C ASN A 52 2.71 0.92 -25.23
N GLU A 53 1.55 1.41 -24.79
CA GLU A 53 1.11 1.30 -23.40
C GLU A 53 1.02 -0.17 -22.99
N GLY A 54 0.50 -1.02 -23.86
CA GLY A 54 0.38 -2.46 -23.62
C GLY A 54 1.73 -3.17 -23.43
N TRP A 55 2.73 -2.87 -24.26
CA TRP A 55 4.08 -3.40 -24.12
C TRP A 55 4.77 -2.91 -22.84
N ASP A 56 4.59 -1.65 -22.46
CA ASP A 56 5.12 -1.13 -21.22
C ASP A 56 4.49 -1.83 -20.00
N GLY A 57 3.19 -2.05 -20.00
CA GLY A 57 2.50 -2.81 -18.98
C GLY A 57 2.98 -4.26 -18.89
N LEU A 58 3.21 -4.93 -20.02
CA LEU A 58 3.72 -6.31 -20.07
C LEU A 58 5.17 -6.39 -19.57
N ARG A 59 6.01 -5.42 -19.95
CA ARG A 59 7.41 -5.29 -19.49
C ARG A 59 7.52 -5.15 -17.96
N VAL A 60 6.63 -4.37 -17.36
CA VAL A 60 6.56 -4.22 -15.91
C VAL A 60 6.26 -5.56 -15.24
N ARG A 61 5.29 -6.31 -15.77
CA ARG A 61 4.87 -7.60 -15.22
C ARG A 61 5.83 -8.75 -15.46
N ILE A 62 6.80 -8.62 -16.35
CA ILE A 62 7.77 -9.70 -16.66
C ILE A 62 8.53 -10.15 -15.40
N SER A 63 8.78 -9.23 -14.46
CA SER A 63 9.46 -9.55 -13.20
C SER A 63 8.71 -10.60 -12.37
N LEU A 64 7.38 -10.68 -12.50
CA LEU A 64 6.55 -11.63 -11.79
C LEU A 64 6.82 -13.08 -12.22
N VAL A 65 7.24 -13.29 -13.45
CA VAL A 65 7.54 -14.61 -14.01
C VAL A 65 9.05 -14.85 -14.07
N PHE A 66 9.80 -13.85 -14.49
CA PHE A 66 11.23 -14.00 -14.76
C PHE A 66 12.05 -14.25 -13.48
N LEU A 67 11.74 -13.56 -12.37
CA LEU A 67 12.41 -13.78 -11.09
C LEU A 67 12.20 -15.21 -10.55
N PRO A 68 10.99 -15.77 -10.50
CA PRO A 68 10.77 -17.18 -10.15
C PRO A 68 11.48 -18.16 -11.09
N LEU A 69 11.45 -17.92 -12.41
CA LEU A 69 12.14 -18.77 -13.39
C LEU A 69 13.65 -18.79 -13.15
N LEU A 70 14.27 -17.64 -12.96
CA LEU A 70 15.69 -17.54 -12.65
C LEU A 70 16.04 -18.25 -11.33
N TYR A 71 15.22 -18.06 -10.30
CA TYR A 71 15.45 -18.70 -9.00
C TYR A 71 15.42 -20.25 -9.12
N ILE A 72 14.45 -20.79 -9.83
CA ILE A 72 14.31 -22.23 -10.06
C ILE A 72 15.48 -22.75 -10.92
N GLY A 73 15.91 -21.97 -11.90
CA GLY A 73 16.96 -22.35 -12.84
C GLY A 73 18.38 -22.31 -12.26
N THR A 74 18.69 -21.23 -11.53
CA THR A 74 20.10 -20.93 -11.17
C THR A 74 20.39 -20.95 -9.68
N LEU A 75 19.43 -20.56 -8.85
CA LEU A 75 19.67 -20.24 -7.45
C LEU A 75 19.11 -21.31 -6.52
N SER A 76 19.94 -22.26 -6.19
CA SER A 76 19.68 -23.12 -5.05
C SER A 76 20.20 -22.47 -3.76
N LEU A 77 19.53 -21.43 -3.25
CA LEU A 77 19.95 -20.79 -2.00
C LEU A 77 19.91 -21.79 -0.83
N LYS A 78 21.06 -21.94 -0.17
CA LYS A 78 21.14 -22.70 1.08
C LYS A 78 20.42 -21.93 2.18
N GLN A 79 19.88 -22.63 3.18
CA GLN A 79 19.20 -22.04 4.34
C GLN A 79 20.04 -20.93 4.99
N GLN A 80 21.35 -21.11 5.11
CA GLN A 80 22.27 -20.12 5.68
C GLN A 80 22.35 -18.84 4.85
N GLN A 81 22.32 -18.94 3.52
CA GLN A 81 22.33 -17.77 2.64
C GLN A 81 21.04 -16.96 2.79
N ILE A 82 19.88 -17.63 2.92
CA ILE A 82 18.60 -16.94 3.13
C ILE A 82 18.60 -16.21 4.47
N ILE A 83 19.11 -16.84 5.53
CA ILE A 83 19.28 -16.19 6.83
C ILE A 83 20.16 -14.93 6.68
N THR A 84 21.29 -15.04 5.98
CA THR A 84 22.21 -13.93 5.75
C THR A 84 21.52 -12.80 4.97
N TYR A 85 20.84 -13.11 3.87
CA TYR A 85 20.13 -12.10 3.06
C TYR A 85 18.98 -11.46 3.82
N THR A 86 18.28 -12.23 4.67
CA THR A 86 17.23 -11.67 5.54
C THR A 86 17.81 -10.67 6.56
N LYS A 87 18.97 -10.99 7.16
CA LYS A 87 19.66 -10.05 8.07
C LYS A 87 20.14 -8.79 7.33
N ILE A 88 20.68 -8.93 6.13
CA ILE A 88 21.08 -7.79 5.28
C ILE A 88 19.87 -6.92 4.95
N LEU A 89 18.74 -7.52 4.57
CA LEU A 89 17.49 -6.79 4.30
C LEU A 89 17.00 -6.03 5.54
N MET A 90 17.00 -6.67 6.72
CA MET A 90 16.63 -6.01 7.97
C MET A 90 17.56 -4.81 8.27
N LEU A 91 18.87 -4.97 8.10
CA LEU A 91 19.83 -3.88 8.30
C LEU A 91 19.60 -2.75 7.29
N ALA A 92 19.38 -3.08 6.03
CA ALA A 92 19.08 -2.09 4.98
C ALA A 92 17.81 -1.29 5.31
N ILE A 93 16.77 -1.95 5.81
CA ILE A 93 15.53 -1.28 6.25
C ILE A 93 15.81 -0.30 7.40
N VAL A 94 16.60 -0.70 8.41
CA VAL A 94 16.99 0.19 9.52
C VAL A 94 17.72 1.42 9.01
N VAL A 95 18.70 1.22 8.11
CA VAL A 95 19.46 2.33 7.50
C VAL A 95 18.55 3.26 6.71
N VAL A 96 17.66 2.72 5.87
CA VAL A 96 16.73 3.54 5.06
C VAL A 96 15.72 4.27 5.95
N ILE A 97 15.23 3.66 7.02
CA ILE A 97 14.40 4.36 8.02
C ILE A 97 15.16 5.56 8.59
N GLY A 98 16.41 5.38 9.02
CA GLY A 98 17.25 6.46 9.55
C GLY A 98 17.45 7.58 8.53
N LEU A 99 17.80 7.24 7.29
CA LEU A 99 17.97 8.22 6.22
C LEU A 99 16.68 8.98 5.88
N ASN A 100 15.56 8.31 5.85
CA ASN A 100 14.24 8.94 5.62
C ASN A 100 13.89 9.93 6.73
N VAL A 101 14.09 9.55 8.00
CA VAL A 101 13.81 10.43 9.13
C VAL A 101 14.73 11.65 9.14
N ILE A 102 16.03 11.48 8.87
CA ILE A 102 16.99 12.58 8.77
C ILE A 102 16.61 13.51 7.62
N HIS A 103 16.34 12.97 6.42
CA HIS A 103 15.95 13.74 5.25
C HIS A 103 14.70 14.60 5.53
N TYR A 104 13.66 13.99 6.09
CA TYR A 104 12.43 14.70 6.41
C TYR A 104 12.62 15.75 7.50
N GLY A 105 13.46 15.46 8.48
CA GLY A 105 13.86 16.43 9.52
C GLY A 105 14.54 17.66 8.93
N VAL A 106 15.42 17.49 7.94
CA VAL A 106 16.05 18.61 7.22
C VAL A 106 15.03 19.42 6.43
N LEU A 107 14.05 18.76 5.78
CA LEU A 107 12.96 19.46 5.08
C LEU A 107 12.11 20.31 6.02
N ILE A 108 11.78 19.77 7.23
CA ILE A 108 11.03 20.50 8.26
C ILE A 108 11.81 21.73 8.71
N GLN A 109 13.11 21.58 9.06
CA GLN A 109 13.95 22.68 9.54
C GLN A 109 14.04 23.83 8.53
N ASN A 110 14.07 23.50 7.23
CA ASN A 110 14.14 24.50 6.16
C ASN A 110 12.77 25.00 5.67
N ASN A 111 11.67 24.64 6.34
CA ASN A 111 10.28 24.95 5.93
C ASN A 111 9.94 24.46 4.51
N LEU A 112 10.57 23.39 4.05
CA LEU A 112 10.35 22.76 2.72
C LEU A 112 9.43 21.57 2.78
N ALA A 113 9.09 21.07 3.98
CA ALA A 113 8.20 19.93 4.15
C ALA A 113 6.74 20.37 3.91
N LEU A 114 6.16 19.91 2.79
CA LEU A 114 4.78 20.20 2.40
C LEU A 114 3.83 19.04 2.76
N ASP A 115 4.32 17.79 2.69
CA ASP A 115 3.53 16.58 2.88
C ASP A 115 4.37 15.48 3.53
N ILE A 116 3.74 14.64 4.37
CA ILE A 116 4.39 13.46 4.98
C ILE A 116 4.86 12.44 3.93
N ARG A 117 4.33 12.49 2.72
CA ARG A 117 4.77 11.64 1.61
C ARG A 117 6.24 11.88 1.24
N GLN A 118 6.78 13.07 1.52
CA GLN A 118 8.18 13.41 1.34
C GLN A 118 9.12 12.74 2.35
N LEU A 119 8.58 12.06 3.36
CA LEU A 119 9.36 11.23 4.29
C LEU A 119 10.20 10.18 3.56
N SER A 120 9.67 9.57 2.50
CA SER A 120 10.41 8.55 1.76
C SER A 120 11.29 9.16 0.67
N TRP A 121 12.60 9.19 0.91
CA TRP A 121 13.58 9.70 -0.03
C TRP A 121 13.79 8.78 -1.25
N PHE A 122 13.73 7.46 -1.02
CA PHE A 122 14.06 6.43 -2.02
C PHE A 122 12.83 5.80 -2.68
N GLY A 123 11.86 6.57 -3.09
CA GLY A 123 10.70 6.10 -3.84
C GLY A 123 9.38 6.14 -3.06
N SER A 124 8.43 5.27 -3.43
CA SER A 124 7.08 5.33 -2.86
C SER A 124 7.07 5.01 -1.36
N HIS A 125 6.62 5.98 -0.55
CA HIS A 125 6.43 5.82 0.89
C HIS A 125 5.48 4.66 1.24
N ILE A 126 4.46 4.41 0.40
CA ILE A 126 3.50 3.31 0.57
C ILE A 126 4.20 1.96 0.47
N ARG A 127 4.97 1.74 -0.60
CA ARG A 127 5.67 0.46 -0.85
C ARG A 127 6.76 0.19 0.16
N PHE A 128 7.50 1.22 0.53
CA PHE A 128 8.49 1.09 1.59
C PHE A 128 7.84 0.76 2.94
N GLY A 129 6.71 1.40 3.27
CA GLY A 129 5.95 1.10 4.48
C GLY A 129 5.44 -0.35 4.53
N ILE A 130 4.97 -0.90 3.41
CA ILE A 130 4.56 -2.31 3.29
C ILE A 130 5.77 -3.25 3.50
N LEU A 131 6.92 -2.94 2.89
CA LEU A 131 8.16 -3.72 3.07
C LEU A 131 8.62 -3.68 4.53
N VAL A 132 8.57 -2.52 5.20
CA VAL A 132 8.89 -2.35 6.62
C VAL A 132 7.97 -3.23 7.46
N ALA A 133 6.67 -3.17 7.26
CA ALA A 133 5.70 -4.00 7.97
C ALA A 133 5.95 -5.51 7.75
N PHE A 134 6.15 -5.92 6.49
CA PHE A 134 6.43 -7.32 6.15
C PHE A 134 7.74 -7.83 6.78
N SER A 135 8.76 -6.97 6.92
CA SER A 135 10.02 -7.35 7.54
C SER A 135 9.88 -7.79 9.01
N GLY A 136 8.80 -7.39 9.68
CA GLY A 136 8.48 -7.83 11.05
C GLY A 136 8.27 -9.34 11.16
N VAL A 137 7.57 -9.97 10.19
CA VAL A 137 7.41 -11.42 10.18
C VAL A 137 8.70 -12.13 9.80
N LEU A 138 9.56 -11.52 8.98
CA LEU A 138 10.89 -12.06 8.68
C LEU A 138 11.76 -12.09 9.94
N ALA A 139 11.78 -11.00 10.71
CA ALA A 139 12.49 -10.92 11.98
C ALA A 139 11.96 -11.96 12.99
N PHE A 140 10.64 -12.08 13.11
CA PHE A 140 10.00 -13.08 13.97
C PHE A 140 10.38 -14.51 13.56
N ASN A 141 10.44 -14.83 12.27
CA ASN A 141 10.88 -16.14 11.77
C ASN A 141 12.35 -16.41 12.10
N LEU A 142 13.25 -15.41 12.04
CA LEU A 142 14.64 -15.56 12.48
C LEU A 142 14.76 -15.82 13.98
N TRP A 143 13.92 -15.17 14.79
CA TRP A 143 13.86 -15.41 16.23
C TRP A 143 13.37 -16.83 16.56
N LYS A 144 12.33 -17.32 15.89
CA LYS A 144 11.87 -18.71 16.04
C LYS A 144 12.97 -19.72 15.72
N LYS A 145 13.84 -19.41 14.77
CA LYS A 145 15.01 -20.23 14.39
C LYS A 145 16.24 -20.00 15.30
N GLN A 146 16.09 -19.26 16.40
CA GLN A 146 17.16 -18.93 17.34
C GLN A 146 18.37 -18.22 16.69
N VAL A 147 18.14 -17.48 15.59
CA VAL A 147 19.18 -16.75 14.84
C VAL A 147 19.41 -15.34 15.38
N ILE A 148 18.39 -14.74 15.97
CA ILE A 148 18.46 -13.45 16.65
C ILE A 148 17.88 -13.58 18.06
N SER A 149 18.39 -12.73 18.99
CA SER A 149 17.91 -12.70 20.38
C SER A 149 16.53 -12.03 20.50
N THR A 150 15.83 -12.28 21.60
CA THR A 150 14.56 -11.63 21.93
C THR A 150 14.71 -10.12 21.98
N LEU A 151 15.83 -9.62 22.51
CA LEU A 151 16.12 -8.18 22.57
C LEU A 151 16.18 -7.55 21.18
N ILE A 152 16.90 -8.18 20.23
CA ILE A 152 16.99 -7.71 18.84
C ILE A 152 15.61 -7.72 18.18
N LEU A 153 14.84 -8.79 18.35
CA LEU A 153 13.48 -8.85 17.81
C LEU A 153 12.61 -7.72 18.37
N THR A 154 12.59 -7.53 19.69
CA THR A 154 11.75 -6.51 20.34
C THR A 154 12.14 -5.11 19.88
N ALA A 155 13.44 -4.78 19.89
CA ALA A 155 13.92 -3.50 19.40
C ALA A 155 13.55 -3.24 17.93
N TYR A 156 13.67 -4.26 17.09
CA TYR A 156 13.32 -4.17 15.67
C TYR A 156 11.80 -3.97 15.47
N LEU A 157 10.96 -4.72 16.19
CA LEU A 157 9.50 -4.57 16.11
C LEU A 157 9.04 -3.19 16.61
N ILE A 158 9.65 -2.67 17.65
CA ILE A 158 9.38 -1.30 18.12
C ILE A 158 9.75 -0.28 17.05
N LEU A 159 10.94 -0.39 16.44
CA LEU A 159 11.39 0.51 15.38
C LEU A 159 10.44 0.53 14.19
N ILE A 160 10.04 -0.65 13.67
CA ILE A 160 9.13 -0.71 12.52
C ILE A 160 7.73 -0.21 12.86
N LEU A 161 7.25 -0.45 14.09
CA LEU A 161 5.97 0.09 14.56
C LEU A 161 6.01 1.62 14.64
N MET A 162 7.06 2.18 15.25
CA MET A 162 7.27 3.64 15.32
C MET A 162 7.30 4.26 13.92
N TYR A 163 8.07 3.68 13.00
CA TYR A 163 8.15 4.17 11.63
C TYR A 163 6.79 4.06 10.90
N THR A 164 6.08 2.95 11.06
CA THR A 164 4.77 2.72 10.44
C THR A 164 3.74 3.76 10.89
N VAL A 165 3.71 4.06 12.21
CA VAL A 165 2.83 5.09 12.77
C VAL A 165 3.27 6.49 12.30
N TYR A 166 4.57 6.78 12.31
CA TYR A 166 5.11 8.06 11.89
C TYR A 166 4.87 8.36 10.41
N SER A 167 4.98 7.35 9.54
CA SER A 167 4.73 7.48 8.10
C SER A 167 3.27 7.74 7.72
N GLN A 168 2.31 7.50 8.63
CA GLN A 168 0.87 7.70 8.45
C GLN A 168 0.29 6.97 7.21
N THR A 169 1.00 5.98 6.70
CA THR A 169 0.62 5.25 5.51
C THR A 169 -0.41 4.18 5.85
N PHE A 170 -1.64 4.33 5.38
CA PHE A 170 -2.74 3.41 5.69
C PHE A 170 -2.41 1.95 5.31
N SER A 171 -1.85 1.73 4.11
CA SER A 171 -1.46 0.39 3.64
C SER A 171 -0.36 -0.24 4.52
N ALA A 172 0.56 0.56 5.06
CA ALA A 172 1.60 0.07 5.98
C ALA A 172 1.02 -0.29 7.36
N ILE A 173 0.13 0.56 7.90
CA ILE A 173 -0.56 0.31 9.18
C ILE A 173 -1.40 -0.97 9.08
N LEU A 174 -2.15 -1.13 8.00
CA LEU A 174 -2.94 -2.34 7.73
C LEU A 174 -2.05 -3.58 7.62
N SER A 175 -0.93 -3.49 6.89
CA SER A 175 0.05 -4.58 6.74
C SER A 175 0.68 -4.95 8.08
N ALA A 176 1.07 -3.97 8.91
CA ALA A 176 1.61 -4.20 10.25
C ALA A 176 0.57 -4.88 11.17
N SER A 177 -0.69 -4.46 11.08
CA SER A 177 -1.78 -5.10 11.82
C SER A 177 -1.95 -6.58 11.44
N PHE A 178 -1.91 -6.92 10.16
CA PHE A 178 -1.94 -8.31 9.72
C PHE A 178 -0.71 -9.10 10.18
N VAL A 179 0.48 -8.51 10.13
CA VAL A 179 1.70 -9.14 10.67
C VAL A 179 1.53 -9.43 12.16
N MET A 180 1.03 -8.48 12.95
CA MET A 180 0.77 -8.68 14.38
C MET A 180 -0.26 -9.80 14.64
N LEU A 181 -1.35 -9.84 13.86
CA LEU A 181 -2.37 -10.90 13.98
C LEU A 181 -1.80 -12.27 13.65
N ILE A 182 -0.97 -12.38 12.62
CA ILE A 182 -0.36 -13.64 12.20
C ILE A 182 0.70 -14.12 13.22
N ILE A 183 1.53 -13.21 13.72
CA ILE A 183 2.47 -13.51 14.81
C ILE A 183 1.68 -13.91 16.07
N GLY A 184 0.63 -13.17 16.42
CA GLY A 184 -0.24 -13.48 17.54
C GLY A 184 -0.87 -14.87 17.45
N TYR A 185 -1.39 -15.23 16.27
CA TYR A 185 -1.93 -16.56 15.98
C TYR A 185 -0.88 -17.67 16.19
N ASP A 186 0.34 -17.48 15.68
CA ASP A 186 1.43 -18.46 15.87
C ASP A 186 1.82 -18.62 17.35
N LEU A 187 1.92 -17.51 18.08
CA LEU A 187 2.23 -17.50 19.52
C LEU A 187 1.15 -18.19 20.37
N ILE A 188 -0.13 -18.05 20.01
CA ILE A 188 -1.24 -18.73 20.72
C ILE A 188 -1.12 -20.24 20.66
N ARG A 189 -0.58 -20.78 19.57
CA ARG A 189 -0.38 -22.23 19.35
C ARG A 189 0.86 -22.78 20.06
N SER A 190 1.67 -21.92 20.65
CA SER A 190 2.92 -22.26 21.34
C SER A 190 2.70 -22.51 22.84
N THR A 191 3.63 -22.11 23.70
CA THR A 191 3.58 -22.27 25.16
C THR A 191 2.50 -21.42 25.83
N ARG A 192 2.15 -21.71 27.11
CA ARG A 192 1.19 -20.88 27.88
C ARG A 192 1.60 -19.42 27.97
N PHE A 193 2.90 -19.14 28.15
CA PHE A 193 3.42 -17.78 28.21
C PHE A 193 3.29 -17.06 26.85
N SER A 194 3.75 -17.69 25.78
CA SER A 194 3.62 -17.17 24.41
C SER A 194 2.16 -16.93 24.02
N ARG A 195 1.25 -17.81 24.46
CA ARG A 195 -0.20 -17.68 24.23
C ARG A 195 -0.75 -16.38 24.80
N ARG A 196 -0.35 -15.97 26.00
CA ARG A 196 -0.77 -14.70 26.61
C ARG A 196 -0.32 -13.51 25.78
N ILE A 197 0.93 -13.53 25.29
CA ILE A 197 1.46 -12.48 24.40
C ILE A 197 0.69 -12.45 23.07
N GLY A 198 0.42 -13.62 22.47
CA GLY A 198 -0.33 -13.73 21.23
C GLY A 198 -1.76 -13.20 21.35
N ILE A 199 -2.46 -13.53 22.45
CA ILE A 199 -3.78 -12.98 22.76
C ILE A 199 -3.68 -11.44 22.90
N GLY A 200 -2.64 -10.94 23.60
CA GLY A 200 -2.38 -9.52 23.74
C GLY A 200 -2.27 -8.81 22.38
N PHE A 201 -1.55 -9.38 21.42
CA PHE A 201 -1.43 -8.81 20.06
C PHE A 201 -2.78 -8.73 19.34
N ILE A 202 -3.58 -9.79 19.40
CA ILE A 202 -4.91 -9.82 18.78
C ILE A 202 -5.83 -8.81 19.45
N LEU A 203 -5.82 -8.73 20.76
CA LEU A 203 -6.63 -7.76 21.51
C LEU A 203 -6.23 -6.32 21.18
N VAL A 204 -4.93 -6.01 21.13
CA VAL A 204 -4.44 -4.66 20.78
C VAL A 204 -4.92 -4.27 19.38
N VAL A 205 -4.74 -5.13 18.38
CA VAL A 205 -5.20 -4.85 17.01
C VAL A 205 -6.74 -4.74 16.96
N GLY A 206 -7.46 -5.62 17.64
CA GLY A 206 -8.92 -5.58 17.69
C GLY A 206 -9.47 -4.30 18.36
N ILE A 207 -8.94 -3.95 19.53
CA ILE A 207 -9.36 -2.77 20.28
C ILE A 207 -9.00 -1.48 19.54
N THR A 208 -7.75 -1.34 19.05
CA THR A 208 -7.34 -0.15 18.30
C THR A 208 -8.12 0.00 16.99
N GLY A 209 -8.39 -1.11 16.29
CA GLY A 209 -9.24 -1.13 15.11
C GLY A 209 -10.67 -0.73 15.41
N ALA A 210 -11.28 -1.27 16.47
CA ALA A 210 -12.64 -0.92 16.89
C ALA A 210 -12.76 0.56 17.29
N ILE A 211 -11.76 1.09 18.02
CA ILE A 211 -11.70 2.51 18.37
C ILE A 211 -11.59 3.37 17.10
N ALA A 212 -10.69 3.03 16.17
CA ALA A 212 -10.53 3.76 14.92
C ALA A 212 -11.82 3.77 14.10
N ILE A 213 -12.47 2.61 13.95
CA ILE A 213 -13.75 2.49 13.24
C ILE A 213 -14.83 3.36 13.92
N LYS A 214 -14.94 3.29 15.25
CA LYS A 214 -15.91 4.11 15.99
C LYS A 214 -15.65 5.61 15.79
N LEU A 215 -14.39 6.06 15.89
CA LEU A 215 -14.02 7.45 15.70
C LEU A 215 -14.34 7.95 14.28
N ILE A 216 -14.06 7.13 13.27
CA ILE A 216 -14.32 7.47 11.86
C ILE A 216 -15.84 7.42 11.57
N ALA A 217 -16.57 6.43 12.10
CA ALA A 217 -18.00 6.24 11.84
C ALA A 217 -18.91 7.27 12.53
N THR A 218 -18.42 7.94 13.58
CA THR A 218 -19.22 8.95 14.29
C THR A 218 -19.08 10.30 13.61
N PRO A 219 -20.15 10.86 13.00
CA PRO A 219 -20.08 12.18 12.38
C PRO A 219 -19.79 13.26 13.41
N ASN A 220 -19.22 14.37 12.97
CA ASN A 220 -19.02 15.52 13.84
C ASN A 220 -20.31 16.37 13.87
N PRO A 221 -20.98 16.53 15.02
CA PRO A 221 -22.27 17.23 15.08
C PRO A 221 -22.17 18.73 14.77
N ALA A 222 -21.00 19.34 14.89
CA ALA A 222 -20.79 20.75 14.58
C ALA A 222 -20.64 21.07 13.10
N CYS A 223 -20.43 20.04 12.27
CA CYS A 223 -20.19 20.19 10.84
C CYS A 223 -21.53 20.25 10.09
N GLY A 224 -22.17 21.39 10.10
CA GLY A 224 -23.32 21.71 9.25
C GLY A 224 -22.91 22.38 7.94
N THR A 225 -23.84 22.52 7.00
CA THR A 225 -23.64 23.33 5.79
C THR A 225 -23.51 24.79 6.19
N PHE A 226 -22.37 25.39 5.81
CA PHE A 226 -22.08 26.81 6.04
C PHE A 226 -22.50 27.64 4.85
N GLU A 227 -23.30 28.67 5.13
CA GLU A 227 -23.30 29.92 4.37
C GLU A 227 -22.34 30.88 5.08
N SER A 228 -21.29 31.36 4.39
CA SER A 228 -20.36 32.33 4.95
C SER A 228 -21.14 33.63 5.23
N ASP A 229 -21.48 33.85 6.48
CA ASP A 229 -22.17 35.05 6.96
C ASP A 229 -21.21 36.26 6.86
N ASP A 230 -21.74 37.44 6.50
CA ASP A 230 -20.99 38.70 6.47
C ASP A 230 -20.34 39.02 7.82
N GLU A 231 -20.93 38.59 8.93
CA GLU A 231 -20.34 38.71 10.26
C GLU A 231 -19.09 37.86 10.44
N ALA A 232 -19.09 36.64 9.92
CA ALA A 232 -17.91 35.77 9.97
C ALA A 232 -16.76 36.37 9.12
N ARG A 233 -17.05 36.94 7.94
CA ARG A 233 -16.06 37.64 7.12
C ARG A 233 -15.43 38.85 7.83
N LYS A 234 -16.26 39.68 8.46
CA LYS A 234 -15.80 40.81 9.26
C LYS A 234 -14.96 40.38 10.45
N ALA A 235 -15.37 39.32 11.16
CA ALA A 235 -14.63 38.78 12.28
C ALA A 235 -13.27 38.22 11.85
N TRP A 236 -13.21 37.56 10.68
CA TRP A 236 -11.97 37.05 10.10
C TRP A 236 -11.03 38.18 9.68
N ALA A 237 -11.51 39.20 9.01
CA ALA A 237 -10.72 40.35 8.56
C ALA A 237 -10.02 41.10 9.71
N LEU A 238 -10.55 41.00 10.93
CA LEU A 238 -9.89 41.53 12.15
C LEU A 238 -8.75 40.64 12.66
N ARG A 239 -8.57 39.45 12.11
CA ARG A 239 -7.66 38.41 12.61
C ARG A 239 -6.60 37.97 11.61
N SER A 240 -6.83 38.20 10.31
CA SER A 240 -6.00 37.75 9.19
C SER A 240 -5.96 38.81 8.09
N ASP A 241 -4.78 38.94 7.47
CA ASP A 241 -4.60 39.76 6.26
C ASP A 241 -5.10 39.06 4.99
N PHE A 242 -5.39 37.76 5.05
CA PHE A 242 -5.96 37.00 3.94
C PHE A 242 -7.50 37.11 3.99
N PRO A 243 -8.16 37.60 2.91
CA PRO A 243 -9.62 37.59 2.85
C PRO A 243 -10.17 36.18 2.98
N LEU A 244 -11.27 35.97 3.73
CA LEU A 244 -11.85 34.65 3.93
C LEU A 244 -12.26 33.95 2.63
N ASP A 245 -12.62 34.72 1.61
CA ASP A 245 -13.00 34.21 0.28
C ASP A 245 -11.79 33.98 -0.64
N SER A 246 -10.55 34.18 -0.16
CA SER A 246 -9.32 33.92 -0.92
C SER A 246 -8.88 32.46 -0.85
N LEU A 247 -7.73 32.16 -1.45
CA LEU A 247 -7.09 30.86 -1.32
C LEU A 247 -6.14 30.85 -0.11
N ASP A 248 -6.04 29.69 0.57
CA ASP A 248 -5.00 29.45 1.54
C ASP A 248 -3.63 29.24 0.86
N ARG A 249 -2.55 29.13 1.63
CA ARG A 249 -1.20 28.95 1.09
C ARG A 249 -0.99 27.62 0.34
N LYS A 250 -1.92 26.67 0.44
CA LYS A 250 -1.93 25.42 -0.36
C LYS A 250 -2.81 25.52 -1.61
N GLY A 251 -3.42 26.69 -1.87
CA GLY A 251 -4.27 26.92 -3.04
C GLY A 251 -5.70 26.38 -2.90
N GLN A 252 -6.15 26.08 -1.67
CA GLN A 252 -7.52 25.68 -1.38
C GLN A 252 -8.34 26.90 -0.93
N GLY A 253 -9.67 26.87 -1.09
CA GLY A 253 -10.52 27.95 -0.60
C GLY A 253 -10.40 28.12 0.92
N LEU A 254 -10.00 29.32 1.35
CA LEU A 254 -9.70 29.60 2.77
C LEU A 254 -10.95 29.45 3.66
N THR A 255 -12.12 29.84 3.19
CA THR A 255 -13.42 29.59 3.89
C THR A 255 -13.56 28.12 4.22
N ARG A 256 -13.35 27.24 3.23
CA ARG A 256 -13.50 25.80 3.40
C ARG A 256 -12.43 25.22 4.33
N THR A 257 -11.21 25.74 4.31
CA THR A 257 -10.16 25.37 5.25
C THR A 257 -10.53 25.79 6.68
N ALA A 258 -11.07 26.98 6.87
CA ALA A 258 -11.55 27.48 8.16
C ALA A 258 -12.72 26.67 8.71
N GLU A 259 -13.69 26.34 7.84
CA GLU A 259 -14.81 25.45 8.19
C GLU A 259 -14.30 24.10 8.70
N ARG A 260 -13.44 23.44 7.96
CA ARG A 260 -12.86 22.15 8.33
C ARG A 260 -12.07 22.23 9.63
N TYR A 261 -11.30 23.31 9.82
CA TYR A 261 -10.49 23.51 11.02
C TYR A 261 -11.36 23.66 12.27
N LEU A 262 -12.43 24.42 12.18
CA LEU A 262 -13.37 24.62 13.27
C LEU A 262 -14.20 23.35 13.53
N CYS A 263 -14.66 22.71 12.47
CA CYS A 263 -15.38 21.45 12.51
C CYS A 263 -14.57 20.35 13.24
N ALA A 264 -13.30 20.19 12.91
CA ALA A 264 -12.43 19.24 13.60
C ALA A 264 -12.25 19.54 15.11
N ASN A 265 -12.59 20.76 15.57
CA ASN A 265 -12.64 21.14 16.98
C ASN A 265 -14.08 21.15 17.54
N GLU A 266 -15.02 20.54 16.84
CA GLU A 266 -16.45 20.46 17.20
C GLU A 266 -17.12 21.85 17.36
N VAL A 267 -16.65 22.84 16.59
CA VAL A 267 -17.14 24.22 16.63
C VAL A 267 -17.59 24.67 15.25
N ALA A 268 -18.74 25.28 15.17
CA ALA A 268 -19.26 25.85 13.92
C ALA A 268 -18.49 27.13 13.53
N LEU A 269 -18.43 27.45 12.21
CA LEU A 269 -17.83 28.70 11.70
C LEU A 269 -18.82 29.86 11.94
N THR A 270 -18.65 30.60 12.98
CA THR A 270 -19.42 31.79 13.33
C THR A 270 -18.47 32.93 13.67
N ALA A 271 -18.96 34.17 13.65
CA ALA A 271 -18.15 35.33 14.09
C ALA A 271 -17.56 35.11 15.51
N THR A 272 -18.36 34.52 16.40
CA THR A 272 -17.93 34.23 17.79
C THR A 272 -16.84 33.16 17.86
N SER A 273 -16.89 32.12 17.02
CA SER A 273 -15.86 31.07 17.00
C SER A 273 -14.55 31.59 16.39
N ILE A 274 -14.64 32.43 15.36
CA ILE A 274 -13.48 33.09 14.74
C ILE A 274 -12.75 34.00 15.77
N GLN A 275 -13.52 34.77 16.55
CA GLN A 275 -12.94 35.63 17.57
C GLN A 275 -12.20 34.87 18.66
N LYS A 276 -12.60 33.61 18.95
CA LYS A 276 -11.96 32.75 19.95
C LYS A 276 -10.72 32.01 19.42
N LEU A 277 -10.43 32.03 18.12
CA LEU A 277 -9.24 31.41 17.57
C LEU A 277 -7.97 32.04 18.17
N SER A 278 -6.98 31.21 18.49
CA SER A 278 -5.65 31.70 18.83
C SER A 278 -4.93 32.22 17.58
N LYS A 279 -3.88 33.04 17.73
CA LYS A 279 -3.03 33.45 16.60
C LYS A 279 -2.46 32.24 15.85
N LYS A 280 -2.13 31.15 16.57
CA LYS A 280 -1.64 29.89 15.99
C LYS A 280 -2.71 29.21 15.15
N ASP A 281 -3.98 29.23 15.59
CA ASP A 281 -5.09 28.62 14.85
C ASP A 281 -5.33 29.39 13.54
N VAL A 282 -5.31 30.73 13.55
CA VAL A 282 -5.43 31.56 12.35
C VAL A 282 -4.30 31.25 11.37
N LEU A 283 -3.06 31.22 11.84
CA LEU A 283 -1.90 30.89 11.01
C LEU A 283 -1.99 29.45 10.44
N ASN A 284 -2.50 28.49 11.21
CA ASN A 284 -2.74 27.13 10.70
C ASN A 284 -3.75 27.12 9.57
N ILE A 285 -4.86 27.85 9.69
CA ILE A 285 -5.88 27.97 8.66
C ILE A 285 -5.30 28.63 7.40
N GLU A 286 -4.56 29.74 7.55
CA GLU A 286 -3.87 30.40 6.42
C GLU A 286 -2.88 29.49 5.71
N ASN A 287 -2.21 28.60 6.45
CA ASN A 287 -1.30 27.60 5.92
C ASN A 287 -2.01 26.38 5.30
N GLY A 288 -3.34 26.36 5.27
CA GLY A 288 -4.12 25.28 4.67
C GLY A 288 -4.18 24.02 5.52
N PHE A 289 -4.03 24.14 6.86
CA PHE A 289 -4.26 23.02 7.77
C PHE A 289 -5.74 22.97 8.18
N THR A 290 -6.29 21.78 8.21
CA THR A 290 -7.72 21.54 8.42
C THR A 290 -8.07 21.14 9.85
N SER A 291 -7.07 21.06 10.75
CA SER A 291 -7.23 20.84 12.19
C SER A 291 -5.94 21.20 12.94
N ARG A 292 -6.00 21.30 14.26
CA ARG A 292 -4.79 21.43 15.11
C ARG A 292 -3.89 20.21 14.98
N HIS A 293 -4.46 19.04 14.81
CA HIS A 293 -3.72 17.79 14.59
C HIS A 293 -3.08 17.72 13.21
N SER A 294 -3.75 18.24 12.17
CA SER A 294 -3.16 18.30 10.83
C SER A 294 -1.94 19.22 10.78
N ALA A 295 -1.92 20.28 11.55
CA ALA A 295 -0.77 21.17 11.70
C ALA A 295 0.41 20.50 12.43
N ASN A 296 0.14 19.60 13.36
CA ASN A 296 1.16 18.83 14.07
C ASN A 296 1.49 17.49 13.39
N GLY A 297 0.71 17.09 12.40
CA GLY A 297 0.81 15.78 11.73
C GLY A 297 0.36 14.63 12.64
N GLY A 298 0.65 13.40 12.18
CA GLY A 298 0.39 12.19 12.97
C GLY A 298 -0.89 11.45 12.59
N ILE A 299 -1.10 10.30 13.23
CA ILE A 299 -2.21 9.40 12.91
C ILE A 299 -3.59 10.02 13.18
N TRP A 300 -3.69 10.90 14.16
CA TRP A 300 -4.93 11.63 14.47
C TRP A 300 -5.37 12.53 13.33
N SER A 301 -4.44 13.25 12.70
CA SER A 301 -4.70 14.04 11.50
C SER A 301 -5.32 13.18 10.40
N ARG A 302 -4.79 11.98 10.22
CA ARG A 302 -5.28 11.06 9.19
C ARG A 302 -6.67 10.51 9.51
N LEU A 303 -6.97 10.24 10.77
CA LEU A 303 -8.30 9.81 11.21
C LEU A 303 -9.35 10.92 11.03
N GLU A 304 -9.01 12.16 11.38
CA GLU A 304 -9.87 13.33 11.16
C GLU A 304 -10.13 13.58 9.66
N GLU A 305 -9.10 13.44 8.83
CA GLU A 305 -9.26 13.56 7.38
C GLU A 305 -10.20 12.48 6.83
N LEU A 306 -10.04 11.22 7.23
CA LEU A 306 -10.94 10.14 6.83
C LEU A 306 -12.37 10.36 7.31
N LYS A 307 -12.54 10.83 8.55
CA LYS A 307 -13.87 11.18 9.10
C LYS A 307 -14.55 12.28 8.27
N PHE A 308 -13.80 13.33 7.94
CA PHE A 308 -14.30 14.41 7.10
C PHE A 308 -14.66 13.92 5.69
N GLU A 309 -13.79 13.13 5.06
CA GLU A 309 -14.04 12.59 3.73
C GLU A 309 -15.30 11.71 3.67
N LEU A 310 -15.60 10.95 4.73
CA LEU A 310 -16.76 10.07 4.77
C LEU A 310 -18.07 10.76 5.03
N HIS A 311 -18.09 11.84 5.85
CA HIS A 311 -19.33 12.42 6.33
C HIS A 311 -19.67 13.77 5.72
N GLU A 312 -18.68 14.53 5.27
CA GLU A 312 -18.87 15.94 4.95
C GLU A 312 -18.38 16.33 3.55
N ALA A 313 -17.32 15.69 3.06
CA ALA A 313 -16.78 16.02 1.75
C ALA A 313 -17.70 15.50 0.64
N LYS A 314 -18.13 16.41 -0.25
CA LYS A 314 -18.94 16.08 -1.44
C LYS A 314 -18.11 16.08 -2.73
N ASP A 315 -17.06 16.89 -2.78
CA ASP A 315 -16.16 17.00 -3.92
C ASP A 315 -14.99 16.02 -3.75
N PRO A 316 -14.76 15.10 -4.71
CA PRO A 316 -13.65 14.16 -4.63
C PRO A 316 -12.28 14.81 -4.83
N ASN A 317 -12.22 16.02 -5.39
CA ASN A 317 -10.96 16.69 -5.68
C ASN A 317 -10.21 17.07 -4.40
N GLY A 318 -8.97 16.56 -4.24
CA GLY A 318 -8.16 16.77 -3.05
C GLY A 318 -8.43 15.78 -1.89
N HIS A 319 -9.35 14.83 -2.06
CA HIS A 319 -9.75 13.85 -1.04
C HIS A 319 -9.46 12.42 -1.48
N SER A 320 -8.44 11.82 -0.91
CA SER A 320 -7.88 10.55 -1.41
C SER A 320 -8.85 9.36 -1.36
N LEU A 321 -9.73 9.30 -0.38
CA LEU A 321 -10.74 8.23 -0.27
C LEU A 321 -11.87 8.43 -1.27
N LEU A 322 -12.39 9.66 -1.40
CA LEU A 322 -13.45 9.98 -2.36
C LEU A 322 -12.96 9.82 -3.81
N GLN A 323 -11.70 10.20 -4.09
CA GLN A 323 -11.07 9.93 -5.38
C GLN A 323 -11.09 8.44 -5.69
N ARG A 324 -10.72 7.57 -4.73
CA ARG A 324 -10.76 6.11 -4.93
C ARG A 324 -12.16 5.61 -5.22
N PHE A 325 -13.18 6.11 -4.54
CA PHE A 325 -14.57 5.73 -4.84
C PHE A 325 -14.98 6.17 -6.25
N ALA A 326 -14.59 7.36 -6.69
CA ALA A 326 -14.82 7.83 -8.06
C ALA A 326 -14.06 6.94 -9.08
N TYR A 327 -12.80 6.58 -8.83
CA TYR A 327 -12.04 5.67 -9.66
C TYR A 327 -12.70 4.29 -9.76
N TRP A 328 -13.11 3.72 -8.63
CA TRP A 328 -13.75 2.40 -8.61
C TRP A 328 -15.10 2.41 -9.32
N LYS A 329 -15.90 3.48 -9.16
CA LYS A 329 -17.16 3.65 -9.91
C LYS A 329 -16.91 3.69 -11.42
N THR A 330 -15.91 4.44 -11.85
CA THR A 330 -15.55 4.54 -13.27
C THR A 330 -14.99 3.22 -13.80
N ALA A 331 -14.09 2.57 -13.05
CA ALA A 331 -13.54 1.25 -13.40
C ALA A 331 -14.65 0.21 -13.53
N TRP A 332 -15.65 0.23 -12.64
CA TRP A 332 -16.80 -0.67 -12.70
C TRP A 332 -17.67 -0.42 -13.94
N ALA A 333 -17.79 0.83 -14.39
CA ALA A 333 -18.49 1.14 -15.64
C ALA A 333 -17.75 0.56 -16.86
N VAL A 334 -16.42 0.66 -16.92
CA VAL A 334 -15.60 0.02 -17.96
C VAL A 334 -15.77 -1.51 -17.94
N ILE A 335 -15.75 -2.12 -16.75
CA ILE A 335 -15.92 -3.56 -16.57
C ILE A 335 -17.30 -4.03 -17.07
N ASN A 336 -18.36 -3.28 -16.79
CA ASN A 336 -19.72 -3.64 -17.24
C ASN A 336 -19.85 -3.69 -18.77
N ASP A 337 -19.11 -2.82 -19.47
CA ASP A 337 -19.09 -2.83 -20.93
C ASP A 337 -18.26 -3.98 -21.50
N HIS A 338 -17.18 -4.40 -20.79
CA HIS A 338 -16.25 -5.42 -21.26
C HIS A 338 -15.93 -6.49 -20.19
N PRO A 339 -16.94 -7.22 -19.64
CA PRO A 339 -16.75 -8.06 -18.44
C PRO A 339 -15.88 -9.30 -18.67
N TRP A 340 -15.89 -9.88 -19.89
CA TRP A 340 -15.28 -11.18 -20.15
C TRP A 340 -13.81 -11.13 -20.55
N LEU A 341 -13.47 -10.28 -21.51
CA LEU A 341 -12.11 -10.17 -22.06
C LEU A 341 -11.38 -8.90 -21.59
N GLY A 342 -12.12 -7.94 -21.02
CA GLY A 342 -11.59 -6.61 -20.74
C GLY A 342 -11.32 -5.81 -22.03
N VAL A 343 -10.74 -4.64 -21.88
CA VAL A 343 -10.44 -3.73 -23.00
C VAL A 343 -9.05 -3.95 -23.59
N GLY A 344 -8.25 -4.85 -23.01
CA GLY A 344 -6.83 -4.98 -23.32
C GLY A 344 -5.96 -4.09 -22.41
N ILE A 345 -4.76 -4.60 -22.07
CA ILE A 345 -3.90 -3.87 -21.10
C ILE A 345 -3.39 -2.52 -21.61
N GLY A 346 -3.35 -2.32 -22.94
CA GLY A 346 -2.95 -1.05 -23.54
C GLY A 346 -4.02 0.03 -23.50
N ASP A 347 -5.29 -0.34 -23.31
CA ASP A 347 -6.41 0.59 -23.48
C ASP A 347 -7.03 1.05 -22.16
N ILE A 348 -6.56 0.55 -21.02
CA ILE A 348 -7.14 0.83 -19.69
C ILE A 348 -7.22 2.35 -19.42
N ASN A 349 -6.14 3.09 -19.65
CA ASN A 349 -6.10 4.53 -19.38
C ASN A 349 -7.08 5.29 -20.27
N ARG A 350 -7.12 4.95 -21.57
CA ARG A 350 -8.02 5.56 -22.53
C ARG A 350 -9.50 5.31 -22.19
N GLU A 351 -9.85 4.07 -21.86
CA GLU A 351 -11.23 3.71 -21.52
C GLU A 351 -11.68 4.30 -20.19
N MET A 352 -10.78 4.42 -19.21
CA MET A 352 -11.06 5.17 -17.97
C MET A 352 -11.35 6.64 -18.28
N GLU A 353 -10.54 7.30 -19.12
CA GLU A 353 -10.74 8.70 -19.49
C GLU A 353 -12.06 8.90 -20.26
N ASN A 354 -12.36 8.01 -21.20
CA ASN A 354 -13.64 8.01 -21.92
C ASN A 354 -14.82 7.92 -20.92
N LYS A 355 -14.77 7.02 -19.97
CA LYS A 355 -15.83 6.83 -18.97
C LYS A 355 -15.94 8.00 -18.00
N TYR A 356 -14.84 8.66 -17.62
CA TYR A 356 -14.92 9.91 -16.84
C TYR A 356 -15.71 10.99 -17.59
N ASN A 357 -15.51 11.12 -18.90
CA ASN A 357 -16.23 12.09 -19.73
C ASN A 357 -17.71 11.69 -19.94
N GLU A 358 -17.98 10.42 -20.29
CA GLU A 358 -19.34 9.90 -20.51
C GLU A 358 -20.23 10.01 -19.24
N THR A 359 -19.67 9.71 -18.08
CA THR A 359 -20.41 9.72 -16.82
C THR A 359 -20.52 11.09 -16.17
N GLY A 360 -19.93 12.12 -16.79
CA GLY A 360 -19.92 13.47 -16.22
C GLY A 360 -19.21 13.53 -14.86
N SER A 361 -18.06 12.85 -14.74
CA SER A 361 -17.31 12.80 -13.49
C SER A 361 -16.93 14.19 -12.99
N THR A 362 -17.12 14.46 -11.70
CA THR A 362 -16.73 15.71 -11.05
C THR A 362 -15.22 15.83 -10.81
N LEU A 363 -14.45 14.75 -11.09
CA LEU A 363 -12.99 14.78 -10.99
C LEU A 363 -12.41 15.70 -12.07
N LYS A 364 -11.54 16.62 -11.63
CA LYS A 364 -10.73 17.42 -12.52
C LYS A 364 -9.76 16.55 -13.34
N PRO A 365 -9.40 16.92 -14.57
CA PRO A 365 -8.51 16.11 -15.43
C PRO A 365 -7.21 15.68 -14.73
N GLU A 366 -6.58 16.58 -13.97
CA GLU A 366 -5.34 16.30 -13.21
C GLU A 366 -5.51 15.29 -12.08
N ASN A 367 -6.74 15.03 -11.64
CA ASN A 367 -7.09 14.07 -10.58
C ASN A 367 -7.66 12.76 -11.13
N ARG A 368 -7.77 12.61 -12.45
CA ARG A 368 -8.24 11.38 -13.08
C ARG A 368 -7.10 10.38 -13.16
N ASN A 369 -7.26 9.27 -12.49
CA ASN A 369 -6.25 8.22 -12.40
C ASN A 369 -6.89 6.85 -12.67
N ARG A 370 -6.04 5.81 -12.75
CA ARG A 370 -6.46 4.40 -12.71
C ARG A 370 -7.16 4.06 -11.40
N SER A 371 -7.71 2.86 -11.31
CA SER A 371 -8.54 2.42 -10.18
C SER A 371 -7.82 2.43 -8.82
N HIS A 372 -6.48 2.40 -8.77
CA HIS A 372 -5.72 2.12 -7.54
C HIS A 372 -6.22 0.86 -6.80
N ASN A 373 -6.70 -0.11 -7.57
CA ASN A 373 -7.15 -1.42 -7.10
C ASN A 373 -6.76 -2.46 -8.14
N MET A 374 -5.80 -3.30 -7.82
CA MET A 374 -5.23 -4.25 -8.77
C MET A 374 -6.26 -5.24 -9.33
N TYR A 375 -7.28 -5.58 -8.55
CA TYR A 375 -8.34 -6.47 -9.03
C TYR A 375 -9.20 -5.82 -10.11
N LEU A 376 -9.60 -4.56 -9.90
CA LEU A 376 -10.35 -3.79 -10.91
C LEU A 376 -9.50 -3.51 -12.14
N THR A 377 -8.24 -3.11 -11.96
CA THR A 377 -7.30 -2.89 -13.07
C THR A 377 -7.08 -4.16 -13.88
N THR A 378 -6.92 -5.31 -13.22
CA THR A 378 -6.81 -6.60 -13.91
C THR A 378 -8.09 -6.95 -14.65
N TRP A 379 -9.26 -6.71 -14.03
CA TRP A 379 -10.55 -6.99 -14.68
C TRP A 379 -10.77 -6.12 -15.93
N MET A 380 -10.51 -4.83 -15.82
CA MET A 380 -10.56 -3.93 -16.99
C MET A 380 -9.63 -4.39 -18.12
N GLY A 381 -8.39 -4.80 -17.78
CA GLY A 381 -7.39 -5.15 -18.80
C GLY A 381 -7.61 -6.49 -19.48
N VAL A 382 -7.91 -7.53 -18.71
CA VAL A 382 -7.93 -8.95 -19.20
C VAL A 382 -9.18 -9.71 -18.79
N GLY A 383 -10.21 -9.01 -18.35
CA GLY A 383 -11.52 -9.58 -18.02
C GLY A 383 -11.53 -10.43 -16.75
N VAL A 384 -12.67 -11.09 -16.54
CA VAL A 384 -12.94 -11.91 -15.34
C VAL A 384 -11.91 -13.03 -15.13
N MET A 385 -11.40 -13.64 -16.22
CA MET A 385 -10.42 -14.72 -16.12
C MET A 385 -9.10 -14.25 -15.50
N GLY A 386 -8.68 -13.00 -15.78
CA GLY A 386 -7.50 -12.40 -15.16
C GLY A 386 -7.64 -12.25 -13.65
N VAL A 387 -8.80 -11.77 -13.20
CA VAL A 387 -9.09 -11.64 -11.77
C VAL A 387 -9.13 -12.99 -11.07
N LEU A 388 -9.78 -13.99 -11.69
CA LEU A 388 -9.85 -15.34 -11.14
C LEU A 388 -8.46 -15.97 -11.01
N LEU A 389 -7.59 -15.80 -12.01
CA LEU A 389 -6.19 -16.27 -11.95
C LEU A 389 -5.40 -15.54 -10.86
N LEU A 390 -5.57 -14.21 -10.72
CA LEU A 390 -4.89 -13.42 -9.69
C LEU A 390 -5.33 -13.86 -8.28
N LEU A 391 -6.63 -13.96 -8.06
CA LEU A 391 -7.19 -14.41 -6.79
C LEU A 391 -6.79 -15.86 -6.47
N TRP A 392 -6.86 -16.73 -7.46
CA TRP A 392 -6.43 -18.12 -7.29
C TRP A 392 -4.95 -18.20 -6.91
N GLY A 393 -4.08 -17.44 -7.57
CA GLY A 393 -2.65 -17.40 -7.22
C GLY A 393 -2.42 -16.98 -5.78
N ILE A 394 -3.00 -15.87 -5.36
CA ILE A 394 -2.83 -15.33 -4.00
C ILE A 394 -3.41 -16.32 -2.95
N CYS A 395 -4.62 -16.83 -3.18
CA CYS A 395 -5.25 -17.79 -2.28
C CYS A 395 -4.47 -19.12 -2.21
N TYR A 396 -3.92 -19.59 -3.33
CA TYR A 396 -3.09 -20.79 -3.38
C TYR A 396 -1.83 -20.66 -2.53
N PHE A 397 -1.12 -19.53 -2.63
CA PHE A 397 0.06 -19.26 -1.79
C PHE A 397 -0.31 -19.12 -0.32
N GLY A 398 -1.42 -18.44 -0.02
CA GLY A 398 -1.94 -18.33 1.34
C GLY A 398 -2.32 -19.70 1.94
N TRP A 399 -2.97 -20.55 1.14
CA TRP A 399 -3.34 -21.91 1.55
C TRP A 399 -2.12 -22.78 1.83
N ILE A 400 -1.08 -22.74 0.98
CA ILE A 400 0.19 -23.44 1.23
C ILE A 400 0.81 -22.92 2.54
N GLY A 401 0.89 -21.59 2.70
CA GLY A 401 1.42 -20.96 3.90
C GLY A 401 0.70 -21.42 5.18
N PHE A 402 -0.62 -21.52 5.12
CA PHE A 402 -1.44 -22.00 6.23
C PHE A 402 -1.28 -23.51 6.51
N LYS A 403 -1.41 -24.33 5.46
CA LYS A 403 -1.34 -25.79 5.53
C LYS A 403 0.02 -26.27 6.07
N GLU A 404 1.10 -25.65 5.61
CA GLU A 404 2.47 -26.06 5.96
C GLU A 404 3.05 -25.25 7.10
N GLN A 405 2.23 -24.41 7.72
CA GLN A 405 2.65 -23.54 8.83
C GLN A 405 3.85 -22.65 8.47
N HIS A 406 3.94 -22.27 7.18
CA HIS A 406 4.96 -21.38 6.67
C HIS A 406 4.55 -19.93 6.89
N LEU A 407 4.82 -19.43 8.10
CA LEU A 407 4.33 -18.14 8.61
C LEU A 407 4.62 -16.96 7.68
N VAL A 408 5.84 -16.93 7.10
CA VAL A 408 6.26 -15.83 6.21
C VAL A 408 5.46 -15.84 4.90
N LEU A 409 5.19 -17.03 4.32
CA LEU A 409 4.39 -17.15 3.10
C LEU A 409 2.93 -16.77 3.35
N LEU A 410 2.37 -17.18 4.49
CA LEU A 410 1.02 -16.79 4.90
C LEU A 410 0.91 -15.26 5.06
N ALA A 411 1.84 -14.64 5.79
CA ALA A 411 1.84 -13.19 5.98
C ALA A 411 2.02 -12.44 4.66
N PHE A 412 2.93 -12.91 3.79
CA PHE A 412 3.12 -12.36 2.47
C PHE A 412 1.83 -12.36 1.65
N SER A 413 1.14 -13.53 1.59
CA SER A 413 -0.09 -13.67 0.82
C SER A 413 -1.22 -12.77 1.34
N VAL A 414 -1.38 -12.68 2.66
CA VAL A 414 -2.39 -11.80 3.28
C VAL A 414 -2.08 -10.33 2.99
N ILE A 415 -0.82 -9.90 3.15
CA ILE A 415 -0.41 -8.53 2.86
C ILE A 415 -0.64 -8.19 1.38
N VAL A 416 -0.22 -9.06 0.46
CA VAL A 416 -0.41 -8.88 -0.98
C VAL A 416 -1.90 -8.78 -1.32
N PHE A 417 -2.74 -9.66 -0.78
CA PHE A 417 -4.18 -9.63 -1.00
C PHE A 417 -4.80 -8.28 -0.62
N PHE A 418 -4.54 -7.79 0.58
CA PHE A 418 -5.15 -6.54 1.04
C PHE A 418 -4.52 -5.28 0.43
N THR A 419 -3.21 -5.29 0.17
CA THR A 419 -2.57 -4.14 -0.48
C THR A 419 -3.01 -3.98 -1.93
N MET A 420 -3.32 -5.06 -2.64
CA MET A 420 -3.88 -5.02 -3.99
C MET A 420 -5.31 -4.46 -4.06
N CYS A 421 -6.07 -4.42 -2.95
CA CYS A 421 -7.33 -3.68 -2.88
C CYS A 421 -7.13 -2.15 -2.92
N LEU A 422 -5.94 -1.67 -2.54
CA LEU A 422 -5.66 -0.26 -2.31
C LEU A 422 -4.62 0.32 -3.27
N GLU A 423 -3.89 -0.54 -4.00
CA GLU A 423 -2.75 -0.18 -4.84
C GLU A 423 -2.68 -1.06 -6.09
N ASP A 424 -2.33 -0.46 -7.22
CA ASP A 424 -2.04 -1.16 -8.48
C ASP A 424 -0.61 -1.74 -8.44
N SER A 425 -0.39 -2.72 -7.55
CA SER A 425 0.95 -3.22 -7.23
C SER A 425 1.68 -3.80 -8.43
N LEU A 426 0.97 -4.46 -9.38
CA LEU A 426 1.56 -5.07 -10.57
C LEU A 426 1.71 -4.09 -11.76
N GLU A 427 1.23 -2.86 -11.64
CA GLU A 427 1.43 -1.79 -12.63
C GLU A 427 2.77 -1.07 -12.48
N THR A 428 3.56 -1.46 -11.50
CA THR A 428 4.86 -0.83 -11.26
C THR A 428 5.96 -1.86 -11.13
N GLN A 429 7.13 -1.54 -11.70
CA GLN A 429 8.31 -2.40 -11.66
C GLN A 429 8.69 -2.80 -10.22
N ALA A 430 8.60 -1.86 -9.27
CA ALA A 430 8.93 -2.12 -7.87
C ALA A 430 7.98 -3.13 -7.24
N GLY A 431 6.66 -2.99 -7.47
CA GLY A 431 5.65 -3.90 -6.93
C GLY A 431 5.70 -5.28 -7.56
N ALA A 432 5.76 -5.37 -8.90
CA ALA A 432 5.87 -6.64 -9.62
C ALA A 432 7.14 -7.41 -9.21
N SER A 433 8.27 -6.69 -9.04
CA SER A 433 9.52 -7.29 -8.61
C SER A 433 9.52 -7.73 -7.16
N PHE A 434 8.91 -6.96 -6.26
CA PHE A 434 8.72 -7.35 -4.87
C PHE A 434 7.95 -8.67 -4.78
N ILE A 435 6.81 -8.74 -5.47
CA ILE A 435 5.96 -9.93 -5.46
C ILE A 435 6.69 -11.11 -6.10
N GLY A 436 7.27 -10.96 -7.29
CA GLY A 436 7.99 -12.02 -7.98
C GLY A 436 9.20 -12.54 -7.18
N PHE A 437 9.97 -11.66 -6.55
CA PHE A 437 11.12 -12.02 -5.73
C PHE A 437 10.73 -12.84 -4.49
N PHE A 438 9.74 -12.38 -3.73
CA PHE A 438 9.35 -13.11 -2.52
C PHE A 438 8.63 -14.42 -2.83
N ILE A 439 7.78 -14.49 -3.87
CA ILE A 439 7.22 -15.77 -4.34
C ILE A 439 8.36 -16.73 -4.72
N ALA A 440 9.35 -16.27 -5.47
CA ALA A 440 10.48 -17.09 -5.90
C ALA A 440 11.21 -17.73 -4.70
N ILE A 441 11.52 -16.93 -3.68
CA ILE A 441 12.24 -17.42 -2.49
C ILE A 441 11.35 -18.31 -1.64
N LEU A 442 10.13 -17.89 -1.33
CA LEU A 442 9.27 -18.58 -0.36
C LEU A 442 8.73 -19.90 -0.91
N CYS A 443 8.31 -19.93 -2.18
CA CYS A 443 7.80 -21.14 -2.82
C CYS A 443 8.91 -22.04 -3.37
N GLY A 444 10.02 -21.48 -3.82
CA GLY A 444 11.15 -22.25 -4.33
C GLY A 444 11.85 -23.11 -3.25
N GLN A 445 11.82 -22.69 -1.99
CA GLN A 445 12.30 -23.52 -0.87
C GLN A 445 11.41 -24.72 -0.60
N HIS A 446 10.10 -24.51 -0.69
CA HIS A 446 9.11 -25.54 -0.44
C HIS A 446 9.21 -26.72 -1.41
N ALA A 447 9.40 -26.44 -2.69
CA ALA A 447 9.58 -27.46 -3.71
C ALA A 447 10.80 -28.38 -3.47
N ARG A 448 11.80 -27.92 -2.73
CA ARG A 448 13.01 -28.72 -2.40
C ARG A 448 12.77 -29.72 -1.29
N THR A 449 12.12 -29.33 -0.20
CA THR A 449 11.80 -30.26 0.89
C THR A 449 10.93 -31.39 0.38
N ALA A 450 9.95 -31.09 -0.49
CA ALA A 450 9.10 -32.10 -1.11
C ALA A 450 9.85 -33.00 -2.11
N TRP A 451 10.90 -32.52 -2.77
CA TRP A 451 11.70 -33.31 -3.74
C TRP A 451 12.71 -34.21 -3.05
N THR A 452 13.37 -33.71 -2.00
CA THR A 452 14.32 -34.51 -1.19
C THR A 452 13.62 -35.61 -0.42
N THR A 453 12.40 -35.41 0.10
CA THR A 453 11.62 -36.46 0.80
C THR A 453 11.01 -37.51 -0.13
N LYS A 454 10.93 -37.29 -1.44
CA LYS A 454 10.47 -38.29 -2.42
C LYS A 454 11.58 -39.14 -3.02
N ASN A 455 12.82 -38.73 -2.89
CA ASN A 455 13.97 -39.42 -3.47
C ASN A 455 14.88 -40.07 -2.41
N TYR A 456 14.42 -40.21 -1.17
CA TYR A 456 14.92 -41.05 -0.10
C TYR A 456 13.77 -41.92 0.41
#